data_8f86ddef879a5d7670f3a19c1f8a072a
#
_entry.id   8f86ddef879a5d7670f3a19c1f8a072a
#
_cell.length_a   1.000
_cell.length_b   1.000
_cell.length_c   1.000
_cell.angle_alpha   90.00
_cell.angle_beta   90.00
_cell.angle_gamma   90.00
#
_symmetry.space_group_name_H-M   'P 1'
#
loop_
_entity.id
_entity.type
_entity.pdbx_description
1 polymer ?
#
loop_
_entity_poly.entity_id
_entity_poly.type
_entity_poly.pdbx_seq_one_letter_code
_entity_poly.pdbx_strand_id
1 'polypeptide(L)'
;MLREKYEPETWAYLLDEDGAALPVAHWESIIGRAASSDVVLDMPGVSKLHASLQRDGDGYWTLSDLRSREGTYINGDEIDILEPVEDGDTVEFGDAVMTFREIDAAERAALERRRTAPGRFVGPGVTLLILSLFQAFLTLEFAVTAKEEYLFPICLAFFALMVTEWFCYLVTRSVRRTGFEPETLAFFLTTLGTAVCATATPDDMFRQTIFIILGVALYFFLGAWLRSLERVKSSRFLAAAAALGLLAVNVVFSEAVFGAKNWLSIAGVSFQPSELVKVLYIYTGAATLDRLFARRNLFVFIVFSAICVIALALIGDFGTAVIFFATFLVISFMRSGSFATLFLA
;
A
#
# COMPACT_ATOMS: atom_id res chain seq x y z
N MET A 1 16.07 -20.33 -8.20
CA MET A 1 14.73 -20.81 -8.66
C MET A 1 13.53 -19.94 -8.24
N LEU A 2 13.69 -18.95 -7.37
CA LEU A 2 12.63 -17.99 -7.00
C LEU A 2 12.73 -16.63 -7.74
N ARG A 3 13.81 -16.37 -8.46
CA ARG A 3 14.05 -15.11 -9.20
C ARG A 3 13.33 -15.01 -10.56
N GLU A 4 12.92 -16.12 -11.16
CA GLU A 4 12.27 -16.12 -12.49
C GLU A 4 10.75 -15.86 -12.46
N LYS A 5 10.14 -15.67 -11.27
CA LYS A 5 8.67 -15.65 -11.15
C LYS A 5 8.04 -14.27 -11.08
N TYR A 6 8.83 -13.22 -10.92
CA TYR A 6 8.36 -11.84 -10.88
C TYR A 6 9.28 -10.98 -11.75
N GLU A 7 8.98 -10.93 -13.05
CA GLU A 7 9.53 -9.87 -13.88
C GLU A 7 9.06 -8.53 -13.31
N PRO A 8 9.97 -7.59 -13.01
CA PRO A 8 9.58 -6.27 -12.54
C PRO A 8 8.72 -5.59 -13.61
N GLU A 9 7.86 -4.67 -13.20
CA GLU A 9 7.15 -3.81 -14.13
C GLU A 9 8.18 -3.05 -14.93
N THR A 10 8.24 -3.31 -16.22
CA THR A 10 9.23 -2.67 -17.09
C THR A 10 8.52 -1.64 -17.95
N TRP A 11 9.00 -0.41 -17.92
CA TRP A 11 8.45 0.72 -18.67
C TRP A 11 9.26 1.08 -19.89
N ALA A 12 10.57 0.87 -19.82
CA ALA A 12 11.52 1.09 -20.90
C ALA A 12 12.74 0.20 -20.68
N TYR A 13 13.65 0.18 -21.64
CA TYR A 13 14.94 -0.48 -21.56
C TYR A 13 16.06 0.52 -21.87
N LEU A 14 17.19 0.33 -21.21
CA LEU A 14 18.47 0.86 -21.63
C LEU A 14 19.26 -0.30 -22.22
N LEU A 15 19.58 -0.19 -23.51
CA LEU A 15 20.33 -1.22 -24.26
C LEU A 15 21.80 -0.81 -24.30
N ASP A 16 22.69 -1.70 -23.93
CA ASP A 16 24.12 -1.48 -24.12
C ASP A 16 24.56 -1.76 -25.56
N GLU A 17 25.84 -1.53 -25.87
CA GLU A 17 26.43 -1.74 -27.20
C GLU A 17 26.36 -3.21 -27.64
N ASP A 18 26.35 -4.15 -26.70
CA ASP A 18 26.23 -5.58 -26.96
C ASP A 18 24.76 -6.02 -27.11
N GLY A 19 23.81 -5.11 -26.93
CA GLY A 19 22.37 -5.37 -27.01
C GLY A 19 21.78 -5.98 -25.73
N ALA A 20 22.52 -5.98 -24.62
CA ALA A 20 21.95 -6.40 -23.34
C ALA A 20 20.99 -5.32 -22.83
N ALA A 21 19.78 -5.74 -22.40
CA ALA A 21 18.71 -4.86 -22.01
C ALA A 21 18.64 -4.71 -20.49
N LEU A 22 18.83 -3.51 -20.00
CA LEU A 22 18.64 -3.16 -18.59
C LEU A 22 17.22 -2.60 -18.40
N PRO A 23 16.34 -3.26 -17.64
CA PRO A 23 14.96 -2.83 -17.48
C PRO A 23 14.86 -1.57 -16.61
N VAL A 24 14.10 -0.60 -17.07
CA VAL A 24 13.64 0.55 -16.28
C VAL A 24 12.32 0.18 -15.64
N ALA A 25 12.38 -0.16 -14.34
CA ALA A 25 11.25 -0.75 -13.60
C ALA A 25 10.32 0.27 -12.94
N HIS A 26 10.71 1.54 -12.90
CA HIS A 26 9.95 2.61 -12.26
C HIS A 26 9.80 3.80 -13.22
N TRP A 27 8.70 4.52 -13.08
CA TRP A 27 8.47 5.79 -13.80
C TRP A 27 9.40 6.93 -13.35
N GLU A 28 10.07 6.77 -12.22
CA GLU A 28 11.23 7.55 -11.78
C GLU A 28 12.31 6.55 -11.37
N SER A 29 13.36 6.48 -12.17
CA SER A 29 14.46 5.54 -11.97
C SER A 29 15.78 6.30 -11.86
N ILE A 30 16.52 6.00 -10.80
CA ILE A 30 17.88 6.53 -10.60
C ILE A 30 18.87 5.61 -11.30
N ILE A 31 19.69 6.19 -12.15
CA ILE A 31 20.75 5.51 -12.87
C ILE A 31 22.08 5.86 -12.20
N GLY A 32 22.91 4.87 -11.95
CA GLY A 32 24.21 5.12 -11.36
C GLY A 32 24.98 3.87 -10.96
N ARG A 33 26.23 4.04 -10.51
CA ARG A 33 27.09 2.94 -10.12
C ARG A 33 26.77 2.34 -8.73
N ALA A 34 26.01 3.05 -7.90
CA ALA A 34 25.67 2.52 -6.59
C ALA A 34 24.73 1.31 -6.71
N ALA A 35 24.95 0.28 -5.88
CA ALA A 35 24.07 -0.88 -5.81
C ALA A 35 22.63 -0.53 -5.33
N SER A 36 22.42 0.70 -4.84
CA SER A 36 21.14 1.26 -4.45
C SER A 36 20.44 2.01 -5.58
N SER A 37 21.06 2.14 -6.77
CA SER A 37 20.44 2.72 -7.96
C SER A 37 19.44 1.73 -8.54
N ASP A 38 18.37 2.23 -9.15
CA ASP A 38 17.34 1.40 -9.80
C ASP A 38 17.90 0.72 -11.06
N VAL A 39 18.73 1.44 -11.80
CA VAL A 39 19.55 0.91 -12.90
C VAL A 39 21.02 1.04 -12.52
N VAL A 40 21.68 -0.09 -12.30
CA VAL A 40 23.08 -0.14 -11.86
C VAL A 40 23.99 -0.27 -13.07
N LEU A 41 24.84 0.75 -13.29
CA LEU A 41 25.88 0.78 -14.31
C LEU A 41 27.25 0.73 -13.59
N ASP A 42 27.82 -0.46 -13.47
CA ASP A 42 29.11 -0.63 -12.76
C ASP A 42 30.32 -0.33 -13.68
N MET A 43 30.42 0.96 -14.07
CA MET A 43 31.50 1.48 -14.91
C MET A 43 32.24 2.61 -14.21
N PRO A 44 33.56 2.74 -14.38
CA PRO A 44 34.41 3.72 -13.63
C PRO A 44 33.98 5.17 -13.81
N GLY A 45 33.55 5.58 -15.00
CA GLY A 45 33.09 6.95 -15.33
C GLY A 45 31.70 7.26 -14.77
N VAL A 46 30.91 6.26 -14.37
CA VAL A 46 29.56 6.47 -13.86
C VAL A 46 29.60 6.90 -12.39
N SER A 47 28.95 8.00 -12.06
CA SER A 47 28.79 8.49 -10.69
C SER A 47 27.88 7.55 -9.86
N LYS A 48 27.99 7.57 -8.52
CA LYS A 48 27.18 6.73 -7.62
C LYS A 48 25.68 6.92 -7.87
N LEU A 49 25.25 8.16 -7.96
CA LEU A 49 23.96 8.60 -8.46
C LEU A 49 24.30 9.50 -9.63
N HIS A 50 24.00 9.09 -10.85
CA HIS A 50 24.47 9.77 -12.05
C HIS A 50 23.36 10.61 -12.67
N ALA A 51 22.25 9.98 -12.99
CA ALA A 51 21.11 10.62 -13.63
C ALA A 51 19.77 10.08 -13.07
N SER A 52 18.69 10.80 -13.32
CA SER A 52 17.32 10.37 -13.06
C SER A 52 16.54 10.36 -14.36
N LEU A 53 15.98 9.24 -14.69
CA LEU A 53 15.07 9.05 -15.81
C LEU A 53 13.64 9.03 -15.27
N GLN A 54 12.80 9.95 -15.79
CA GLN A 54 11.43 10.15 -15.29
C GLN A 54 10.43 10.07 -16.44
N ARG A 55 9.28 9.45 -16.15
CA ARG A 55 8.12 9.41 -17.04
C ARG A 55 6.99 10.22 -16.46
N ASP A 56 6.45 11.15 -17.20
CA ASP A 56 5.31 11.97 -16.76
C ASP A 56 3.95 11.24 -16.91
N GLY A 57 2.86 11.91 -16.48
CA GLY A 57 1.51 11.37 -16.56
C GLY A 57 0.98 11.24 -17.99
N ASP A 58 1.53 11.97 -18.93
CA ASP A 58 1.17 11.98 -20.36
C ASP A 58 2.00 10.95 -21.15
N GLY A 59 3.03 10.39 -20.52
CA GLY A 59 3.83 9.32 -21.09
C GLY A 59 5.17 9.74 -21.65
N TYR A 60 5.54 11.02 -21.56
CA TYR A 60 6.83 11.52 -22.02
C TYR A 60 7.94 11.18 -21.04
N TRP A 61 9.10 10.84 -21.59
CA TRP A 61 10.28 10.56 -20.82
C TRP A 61 11.21 11.77 -20.77
N THR A 62 11.80 12.01 -19.62
CA THR A 62 12.77 13.07 -19.38
C THR A 62 13.96 12.53 -18.61
N LEU A 63 15.16 12.97 -18.99
CA LEU A 63 16.42 12.63 -18.35
C LEU A 63 16.98 13.86 -17.66
N SER A 64 17.45 13.73 -16.43
CA SER A 64 18.12 14.80 -15.71
C SER A 64 19.43 14.32 -15.11
N ASP A 65 20.48 15.14 -15.21
CA ASP A 65 21.76 14.89 -14.56
C ASP A 65 21.68 15.19 -13.06
N LEU A 66 22.20 14.31 -12.22
CA LEU A 66 22.22 14.47 -10.77
C LEU A 66 23.54 15.07 -10.26
N ARG A 67 24.15 15.96 -11.03
CA ARG A 67 25.49 16.51 -10.83
C ARG A 67 26.53 15.40 -10.86
N SER A 68 26.51 14.65 -11.94
CA SER A 68 27.49 13.62 -12.20
C SER A 68 28.88 14.26 -12.41
N ARG A 69 29.92 13.41 -12.35
CA ARG A 69 31.29 13.92 -12.52
C ARG A 69 31.67 14.07 -13.96
N GLU A 70 31.18 13.23 -14.82
CA GLU A 70 31.55 13.12 -16.24
C GLU A 70 30.44 13.68 -17.18
N GLY A 71 29.31 14.14 -16.62
CA GLY A 71 28.17 14.63 -17.38
C GLY A 71 27.26 13.51 -17.91
N THR A 72 26.06 13.91 -18.30
CA THR A 72 25.07 13.06 -18.97
C THR A 72 24.78 13.66 -20.34
N TYR A 73 24.74 12.83 -21.40
CA TYR A 73 24.55 13.27 -22.76
C TYR A 73 23.38 12.58 -23.43
N ILE A 74 22.69 13.26 -24.34
CA ILE A 74 21.68 12.70 -25.24
C ILE A 74 22.12 13.00 -26.65
N ASN A 75 22.33 11.97 -27.46
CA ASN A 75 22.77 12.02 -28.85
C ASN A 75 24.10 12.88 -29.03
N GLY A 76 24.95 12.87 -28.00
CA GLY A 76 26.20 13.56 -27.95
C GLY A 76 26.14 15.01 -27.42
N ASP A 77 24.94 15.52 -27.12
CA ASP A 77 24.75 16.84 -26.52
C ASP A 77 24.62 16.72 -25.00
N GLU A 78 25.42 17.50 -24.26
CA GLU A 78 25.37 17.51 -22.79
C GLU A 78 24.06 18.11 -22.29
N ILE A 79 23.38 17.45 -21.34
CA ILE A 79 22.14 17.94 -20.78
C ILE A 79 22.40 18.87 -19.60
N ASP A 80 21.74 20.03 -19.59
CA ASP A 80 21.92 21.04 -18.53
C ASP A 80 21.18 20.66 -17.23
N ILE A 81 19.88 20.45 -17.30
CA ILE A 81 19.05 20.19 -16.11
C ILE A 81 18.06 19.04 -16.34
N LEU A 82 17.24 19.14 -17.38
CA LEU A 82 16.19 18.19 -17.72
C LEU A 82 15.90 18.28 -19.22
N GLU A 83 16.09 17.18 -19.94
CA GLU A 83 15.86 17.11 -21.37
C GLU A 83 14.93 15.92 -21.71
N PRO A 84 14.09 16.05 -22.75
CA PRO A 84 13.27 14.95 -23.21
C PRO A 84 14.14 13.86 -23.85
N VAL A 85 13.73 12.60 -23.66
CA VAL A 85 14.34 11.41 -24.27
C VAL A 85 13.28 10.69 -25.08
N GLU A 86 13.60 10.38 -26.33
CA GLU A 86 12.71 9.66 -27.25
C GLU A 86 13.23 8.25 -27.52
N ASP A 87 12.33 7.40 -28.05
CA ASP A 87 12.67 6.02 -28.41
C ASP A 87 13.76 5.97 -29.49
N GLY A 88 14.85 5.27 -29.19
CA GLY A 88 16.03 5.16 -30.05
C GLY A 88 17.14 6.17 -29.77
N ASP A 89 16.95 7.12 -28.83
CA ASP A 89 18.00 8.06 -28.45
C ASP A 89 19.18 7.34 -27.79
N THR A 90 20.39 7.81 -28.13
CA THR A 90 21.62 7.40 -27.46
C THR A 90 21.81 8.25 -26.23
N VAL A 91 21.88 7.62 -25.06
CA VAL A 91 22.10 8.28 -23.76
C VAL A 91 23.44 7.85 -23.19
N GLU A 92 24.27 8.81 -22.75
CA GLU A 92 25.59 8.54 -22.23
C GLU A 92 25.67 8.94 -20.76
N PHE A 93 26.20 8.07 -19.92
CA PHE A 93 26.40 8.28 -18.50
C PHE A 93 27.90 8.14 -18.19
N GLY A 94 28.68 9.20 -18.43
CA GLY A 94 30.13 9.13 -18.44
C GLY A 94 30.62 8.16 -19.52
N ASP A 95 31.30 7.07 -19.14
CA ASP A 95 31.80 6.06 -20.10
C ASP A 95 30.73 5.05 -20.58
N ALA A 96 29.54 5.08 -20.02
CA ALA A 96 28.45 4.14 -20.36
C ALA A 96 27.58 4.70 -21.48
N VAL A 97 27.66 4.10 -22.66
CA VAL A 97 26.82 4.44 -23.82
C VAL A 97 25.65 3.47 -23.90
N MET A 98 24.42 3.98 -23.88
CA MET A 98 23.20 3.21 -23.89
C MET A 98 22.23 3.73 -24.94
N THR A 99 21.38 2.86 -25.49
CA THR A 99 20.26 3.27 -26.33
C THR A 99 18.97 3.17 -25.51
N PHE A 100 18.24 4.27 -25.41
CA PHE A 100 16.93 4.28 -24.76
C PHE A 100 15.90 3.62 -25.70
N ARG A 101 15.15 2.67 -25.16
CA ARG A 101 14.08 1.98 -25.89
C ARG A 101 12.79 2.01 -25.09
N GLU A 102 11.78 2.65 -25.62
CA GLU A 102 10.45 2.61 -25.04
C GLU A 102 9.74 1.28 -25.37
N ILE A 103 8.99 0.72 -24.43
CA ILE A 103 8.17 -0.48 -24.66
C ILE A 103 6.91 -0.08 -25.38
N ASP A 104 6.67 -0.68 -26.54
CA ASP A 104 5.45 -0.43 -27.31
C ASP A 104 4.18 -0.94 -26.56
N ALA A 105 3.01 -0.47 -27.01
CA ALA A 105 1.74 -0.81 -26.37
C ALA A 105 1.42 -2.32 -26.46
N ALA A 106 1.88 -3.00 -27.51
CA ALA A 106 1.65 -4.43 -27.70
C ALA A 106 2.58 -5.27 -26.79
N GLU A 107 3.84 -4.89 -26.70
CA GLU A 107 4.82 -5.50 -25.80
C GLU A 107 4.40 -5.29 -24.33
N ARG A 108 3.97 -4.07 -23.97
CA ARG A 108 3.42 -3.75 -22.64
C ARG A 108 2.21 -4.64 -22.31
N ALA A 109 1.26 -4.77 -23.23
CA ALA A 109 0.10 -5.64 -23.05
C ALA A 109 0.49 -7.12 -22.92
N ALA A 110 1.55 -7.55 -23.58
CA ALA A 110 2.07 -8.92 -23.47
C ALA A 110 2.74 -9.17 -22.11
N LEU A 111 3.57 -8.23 -21.64
CA LEU A 111 4.18 -8.28 -20.30
C LEU A 111 3.11 -8.24 -19.20
N GLU A 112 2.11 -7.39 -19.33
CA GLU A 112 0.99 -7.30 -18.41
C GLU A 112 0.17 -8.60 -18.38
N ARG A 113 -0.07 -9.23 -19.53
CA ARG A 113 -0.71 -10.57 -19.60
C ARG A 113 0.13 -11.64 -18.91
N ARG A 114 1.45 -11.62 -19.05
CA ARG A 114 2.34 -12.57 -18.35
C ARG A 114 2.34 -12.34 -16.84
N ARG A 115 2.37 -11.09 -16.40
CA ARG A 115 2.32 -10.70 -14.99
C ARG A 115 0.98 -11.05 -14.33
N THR A 116 -0.12 -10.84 -15.06
CA THR A 116 -1.49 -11.12 -14.60
C THR A 116 -1.93 -12.55 -14.89
N ALA A 117 -1.10 -13.35 -15.59
CA ALA A 117 -1.41 -14.75 -15.82
C ALA A 117 -1.57 -15.47 -14.46
N PRO A 118 -2.73 -16.10 -14.20
CA PRO A 118 -2.93 -16.80 -12.96
C PRO A 118 -1.87 -17.88 -12.82
N GLY A 119 -1.07 -17.82 -11.78
CA GLY A 119 -0.17 -18.90 -11.40
C GLY A 119 -0.97 -20.20 -11.20
N ARG A 120 -0.30 -21.34 -11.01
CA ARG A 120 -0.91 -22.65 -10.67
C ARG A 120 -1.58 -22.67 -9.27
N PHE A 121 -1.99 -21.53 -8.76
CA PHE A 121 -2.64 -21.41 -7.45
C PHE A 121 -4.16 -21.59 -7.59
N VAL A 122 -4.75 -22.01 -6.49
CA VAL A 122 -6.20 -22.13 -6.35
C VAL A 122 -6.85 -20.77 -6.67
N GLY A 123 -7.76 -20.75 -7.66
CA GLY A 123 -8.41 -19.50 -8.04
C GLY A 123 -9.19 -18.87 -6.90
N PRO A 124 -9.28 -17.52 -6.83
CA PRO A 124 -9.95 -16.82 -5.72
C PRO A 124 -11.39 -17.30 -5.44
N GLY A 125 -12.12 -17.70 -6.47
CA GLY A 125 -13.47 -18.25 -6.31
C GLY A 125 -13.50 -19.59 -5.59
N VAL A 126 -12.45 -20.41 -5.68
CA VAL A 126 -12.36 -21.68 -4.97
C VAL A 126 -12.02 -21.48 -3.51
N THR A 127 -11.09 -20.56 -3.21
CA THR A 127 -10.78 -20.20 -1.81
C THR A 127 -11.99 -19.61 -1.11
N LEU A 128 -12.75 -18.77 -1.80
CA LEU A 128 -14.00 -18.19 -1.30
C LEU A 128 -15.08 -19.26 -1.07
N LEU A 129 -15.19 -20.21 -1.99
CA LEU A 129 -16.12 -21.35 -1.81
C LEU A 129 -15.77 -22.17 -0.57
N ILE A 130 -14.48 -22.45 -0.34
CA ILE A 130 -14.02 -23.16 0.86
C ILE A 130 -14.36 -22.35 2.11
N LEU A 131 -14.17 -21.02 2.07
CA LEU A 131 -14.55 -20.15 3.18
C LEU A 131 -16.06 -20.18 3.44
N SER A 132 -16.89 -20.09 2.38
CA SER A 132 -18.35 -20.20 2.50
C SER A 132 -18.80 -21.55 3.08
N LEU A 133 -18.14 -22.64 2.71
CA LEU A 133 -18.40 -23.96 3.32
C LEU A 133 -18.04 -23.97 4.80
N PHE A 134 -16.91 -23.39 5.17
CA PHE A 134 -16.52 -23.26 6.58
C PHE A 134 -17.56 -22.45 7.38
N GLN A 135 -18.03 -21.33 6.82
CA GLN A 135 -19.10 -20.51 7.44
C GLN A 135 -20.42 -21.29 7.58
N ALA A 136 -20.77 -22.09 6.57
CA ALA A 136 -21.95 -22.96 6.63
C ALA A 136 -21.84 -24.02 7.73
N PHE A 137 -20.66 -24.64 7.91
CA PHE A 137 -20.42 -25.56 9.01
C PHE A 137 -20.52 -24.90 10.39
N LEU A 138 -19.95 -23.70 10.54
CA LEU A 138 -20.09 -22.92 11.78
C LEU A 138 -21.56 -22.57 12.05
N THR A 139 -22.29 -22.16 11.02
CA THR A 139 -23.74 -21.88 11.15
C THR A 139 -24.51 -23.11 11.61
N LEU A 140 -24.21 -24.30 11.08
CA LEU A 140 -24.82 -25.55 11.47
C LEU A 140 -24.48 -25.92 12.93
N GLU A 141 -23.22 -25.72 13.34
CA GLU A 141 -22.79 -25.96 14.73
C GLU A 141 -23.57 -25.04 15.68
N PHE A 142 -23.69 -23.75 15.39
CA PHE A 142 -24.47 -22.84 16.20
C PHE A 142 -25.96 -23.12 16.15
N ALA A 143 -26.48 -23.64 15.04
CA ALA A 143 -27.90 -24.04 14.95
C ALA A 143 -28.28 -25.16 15.94
N VAL A 144 -27.29 -25.98 16.31
CA VAL A 144 -27.50 -27.09 17.26
C VAL A 144 -27.17 -26.67 18.70
N THR A 145 -26.24 -25.76 18.89
CA THR A 145 -25.67 -25.45 20.22
C THR A 145 -26.17 -24.14 20.82
N ALA A 146 -26.61 -23.16 19.98
CA ALA A 146 -27.10 -21.88 20.46
C ALA A 146 -28.50 -21.97 21.06
N LYS A 147 -28.82 -21.06 21.98
CA LYS A 147 -30.18 -20.90 22.49
C LYS A 147 -31.09 -20.36 21.36
N GLU A 148 -32.36 -20.74 21.39
CA GLU A 148 -33.36 -20.38 20.37
C GLU A 148 -33.44 -18.87 20.13
N GLU A 149 -33.31 -18.05 21.18
CA GLU A 149 -33.37 -16.60 21.11
C GLU A 149 -32.24 -15.96 20.27
N TYR A 150 -31.05 -16.62 20.21
CA TYR A 150 -29.87 -16.14 19.47
C TYR A 150 -29.70 -16.79 18.11
N LEU A 151 -30.48 -17.82 17.81
CA LEU A 151 -30.33 -18.60 16.58
C LEU A 151 -30.52 -17.75 15.34
N PHE A 152 -31.57 -16.94 15.29
CA PHE A 152 -31.85 -16.09 14.13
C PHE A 152 -30.76 -15.02 13.90
N PRO A 153 -30.33 -14.21 14.89
CA PRO A 153 -29.24 -13.27 14.73
C PRO A 153 -27.94 -13.90 14.27
N ILE A 154 -27.58 -15.07 14.79
CA ILE A 154 -26.35 -15.80 14.44
C ILE A 154 -26.41 -16.25 12.97
N CYS A 155 -27.49 -16.95 12.58
CA CYS A 155 -27.66 -17.41 11.21
C CYS A 155 -27.69 -16.24 10.22
N LEU A 156 -28.34 -15.13 10.57
CA LEU A 156 -28.38 -13.93 9.77
C LEU A 156 -26.98 -13.32 9.57
N ALA A 157 -26.16 -13.29 10.64
CA ALA A 157 -24.80 -12.73 10.58
C ALA A 157 -23.90 -13.53 9.62
N PHE A 158 -23.88 -14.86 9.74
CA PHE A 158 -23.09 -15.71 8.84
C PHE A 158 -23.60 -15.67 7.41
N PHE A 159 -24.92 -15.64 7.21
CA PHE A 159 -25.49 -15.49 5.87
C PHE A 159 -25.15 -14.13 5.25
N ALA A 160 -25.30 -13.04 6.01
CA ALA A 160 -24.94 -11.71 5.57
C ALA A 160 -23.43 -11.59 5.23
N LEU A 161 -22.57 -12.23 6.02
CA LEU A 161 -21.14 -12.28 5.76
C LEU A 161 -20.86 -13.02 4.44
N MET A 162 -21.48 -14.19 4.22
CA MET A 162 -21.36 -14.97 2.99
C MET A 162 -21.82 -14.18 1.76
N VAL A 163 -22.96 -13.50 1.85
CA VAL A 163 -23.47 -12.65 0.74
C VAL A 163 -22.52 -11.49 0.48
N THR A 164 -22.00 -10.87 1.54
CA THR A 164 -21.12 -9.70 1.43
C THR A 164 -19.76 -10.06 0.80
N GLU A 165 -19.18 -11.22 1.14
CA GLU A 165 -17.91 -11.66 0.55
C GLU A 165 -18.04 -11.98 -0.94
N TRP A 166 -19.13 -12.66 -1.35
CA TRP A 166 -19.41 -12.93 -2.76
C TRP A 166 -19.72 -11.66 -3.54
N PHE A 167 -20.48 -10.74 -2.95
CA PHE A 167 -20.72 -9.42 -3.54
C PHE A 167 -19.39 -8.67 -3.77
N CYS A 168 -18.52 -8.63 -2.75
CA CYS A 168 -17.21 -8.01 -2.84
C CYS A 168 -16.35 -8.64 -3.96
N TYR A 169 -16.33 -9.96 -4.05
CA TYR A 169 -15.63 -10.69 -5.10
C TYR A 169 -16.17 -10.37 -6.50
N LEU A 170 -17.48 -10.37 -6.70
CA LEU A 170 -18.09 -10.07 -7.99
C LEU A 170 -17.83 -8.62 -8.43
N VAL A 171 -17.90 -7.66 -7.51
CA VAL A 171 -17.61 -6.25 -7.80
C VAL A 171 -16.13 -6.08 -8.16
N THR A 172 -15.20 -6.65 -7.40
CA THR A 172 -13.75 -6.53 -7.69
C THR A 172 -13.40 -7.22 -9.01
N ARG A 173 -14.00 -8.35 -9.31
CA ARG A 173 -13.85 -9.05 -10.59
C ARG A 173 -14.40 -8.23 -11.77
N SER A 174 -15.52 -7.51 -11.60
CA SER A 174 -16.09 -6.66 -12.66
C SER A 174 -15.17 -5.50 -13.04
N VAL A 175 -14.37 -5.02 -12.08
CA VAL A 175 -13.32 -3.99 -12.31
C VAL A 175 -12.00 -4.60 -12.82
N ARG A 176 -12.01 -5.89 -13.22
CA ARG A 176 -10.85 -6.65 -13.74
C ARG A 176 -9.69 -6.79 -12.76
N ARG A 177 -9.94 -6.69 -11.45
CA ARG A 177 -8.94 -6.99 -10.44
C ARG A 177 -8.72 -8.50 -10.37
N THR A 178 -7.47 -8.95 -10.42
CA THR A 178 -7.10 -10.37 -10.50
C THR A 178 -6.86 -11.01 -9.14
N GLY A 179 -6.36 -10.26 -8.15
CA GLY A 179 -6.09 -10.75 -6.79
C GLY A 179 -7.26 -10.50 -5.83
N PHE A 180 -7.54 -11.45 -4.95
CA PHE A 180 -8.56 -11.37 -3.91
C PHE A 180 -8.07 -12.02 -2.59
N GLU A 181 -6.78 -12.28 -2.48
CA GLU A 181 -6.19 -12.98 -1.34
C GLU A 181 -6.29 -12.17 -0.03
N PRO A 182 -5.98 -10.85 0.00
CA PRO A 182 -6.13 -10.05 1.21
C PRO A 182 -7.57 -9.96 1.69
N GLU A 183 -8.52 -9.83 0.75
CA GLU A 183 -9.95 -9.79 1.07
C GLU A 183 -10.42 -11.14 1.62
N THR A 184 -9.99 -12.26 1.02
CA THR A 184 -10.31 -13.61 1.53
C THR A 184 -9.79 -13.79 2.95
N LEU A 185 -8.56 -13.35 3.23
CA LEU A 185 -8.00 -13.40 4.58
C LEU A 185 -8.79 -12.51 5.55
N ALA A 186 -9.17 -11.31 5.14
CA ALA A 186 -9.99 -10.41 5.95
C ALA A 186 -11.35 -11.02 6.27
N PHE A 187 -12.04 -11.63 5.29
CA PHE A 187 -13.31 -12.31 5.52
C PHE A 187 -13.15 -13.55 6.40
N PHE A 188 -12.06 -14.30 6.27
CA PHE A 188 -11.76 -15.41 7.17
C PHE A 188 -11.59 -14.95 8.62
N LEU A 189 -10.80 -13.90 8.86
CA LEU A 189 -10.65 -13.32 10.20
C LEU A 189 -11.96 -12.75 10.73
N THR A 190 -12.77 -12.13 9.87
CA THR A 190 -14.11 -11.65 10.23
C THR A 190 -15.04 -12.82 10.60
N THR A 191 -14.94 -13.94 9.90
CA THR A 191 -15.68 -15.17 10.24
C THR A 191 -15.33 -15.67 11.64
N LEU A 192 -14.03 -15.72 11.97
CA LEU A 192 -13.60 -16.11 13.32
C LEU A 192 -14.08 -15.10 14.37
N GLY A 193 -13.98 -13.80 14.09
CA GLY A 193 -14.51 -12.76 14.99
C GLY A 193 -16.02 -12.87 15.20
N THR A 194 -16.78 -13.19 14.16
CA THR A 194 -18.23 -13.43 14.24
C THR A 194 -18.55 -14.66 15.08
N ALA A 195 -17.78 -15.75 14.94
CA ALA A 195 -17.93 -16.95 15.75
C ALA A 195 -17.63 -16.68 17.25
N VAL A 196 -16.59 -15.91 17.54
CA VAL A 196 -16.28 -15.48 18.92
C VAL A 196 -17.39 -14.60 19.49
N CYS A 197 -17.93 -13.66 18.71
CA CYS A 197 -19.06 -12.82 19.11
C CYS A 197 -20.29 -13.66 19.41
N ALA A 198 -20.60 -14.66 18.57
CA ALA A 198 -21.72 -15.56 18.76
C ALA A 198 -21.64 -16.35 20.08
N THR A 199 -20.42 -16.66 20.56
CA THR A 199 -20.21 -17.38 21.81
C THR A 199 -20.13 -16.48 23.03
N ALA A 200 -19.44 -15.35 22.92
CA ALA A 200 -19.12 -14.48 24.06
C ALA A 200 -20.18 -13.38 24.30
N THR A 201 -20.73 -12.80 23.22
CA THR A 201 -21.67 -11.66 23.27
C THR A 201 -22.78 -11.81 22.21
N PRO A 202 -23.62 -12.85 22.29
CA PRO A 202 -24.64 -13.12 21.27
C PRO A 202 -25.66 -11.98 21.10
N ASP A 203 -25.89 -11.16 22.12
CA ASP A 203 -26.75 -9.97 22.06
C ASP A 203 -26.23 -8.91 21.07
N ASP A 204 -24.92 -8.88 20.79
CA ASP A 204 -24.30 -7.92 19.90
C ASP A 204 -24.24 -8.39 18.42
N MET A 205 -24.74 -9.58 18.10
CA MET A 205 -24.65 -10.16 16.74
C MET A 205 -25.24 -9.28 15.65
N PHE A 206 -26.38 -8.63 15.91
CA PHE A 206 -26.99 -7.74 14.96
C PHE A 206 -26.13 -6.50 14.70
N ARG A 207 -25.55 -5.93 15.75
CA ARG A 207 -24.60 -4.80 15.67
C ARG A 207 -23.35 -5.19 14.89
N GLN A 208 -22.80 -6.36 15.18
CA GLN A 208 -21.64 -6.90 14.46
C GLN A 208 -21.91 -7.03 12.96
N THR A 209 -23.07 -7.53 12.57
CA THR A 209 -23.48 -7.65 11.17
C THR A 209 -23.52 -6.29 10.47
N ILE A 210 -24.08 -5.27 11.11
CA ILE A 210 -24.11 -3.90 10.57
C ILE A 210 -22.68 -3.36 10.36
N PHE A 211 -21.78 -3.57 11.33
CA PHE A 211 -20.40 -3.10 11.20
C PHE A 211 -19.62 -3.80 10.09
N ILE A 212 -19.88 -5.08 9.84
CA ILE A 212 -19.29 -5.81 8.71
C ILE A 212 -19.70 -5.16 7.38
N ILE A 213 -21.00 -4.93 7.19
CA ILE A 213 -21.53 -4.30 5.98
C ILE A 213 -20.99 -2.87 5.79
N LEU A 214 -20.96 -2.09 6.88
CA LEU A 214 -20.41 -0.74 6.88
C LEU A 214 -18.91 -0.74 6.54
N GLY A 215 -18.14 -1.71 7.06
CA GLY A 215 -16.72 -1.87 6.76
C GLY A 215 -16.47 -2.14 5.28
N VAL A 216 -17.28 -3.00 4.65
CA VAL A 216 -17.19 -3.27 3.21
C VAL A 216 -17.62 -2.05 2.37
N ALA A 217 -18.64 -1.32 2.79
CA ALA A 217 -19.02 -0.07 2.14
C ALA A 217 -17.89 0.97 2.20
N LEU A 218 -17.25 1.11 3.35
CA LEU A 218 -16.08 1.97 3.54
C LEU A 218 -14.88 1.52 2.69
N TYR A 219 -14.65 0.22 2.56
CA TYR A 219 -13.61 -0.34 1.68
C TYR A 219 -13.82 0.09 0.22
N PHE A 220 -15.04 -0.02 -0.32
CA PHE A 220 -15.33 0.42 -1.67
C PHE A 220 -15.24 1.94 -1.84
N PHE A 221 -15.70 2.70 -0.85
CA PHE A 221 -15.58 4.16 -0.84
C PHE A 221 -14.12 4.60 -0.88
N LEU A 222 -13.28 4.06 0.01
CA LEU A 222 -11.86 4.35 0.05
C LEU A 222 -11.16 3.91 -1.24
N GLY A 223 -11.50 2.73 -1.77
CA GLY A 223 -10.98 2.26 -3.04
C GLY A 223 -11.31 3.19 -4.21
N ALA A 224 -12.51 3.74 -4.25
CA ALA A 224 -12.90 4.73 -5.25
C ALA A 224 -12.22 6.09 -5.03
N TRP A 225 -12.05 6.51 -3.77
CA TRP A 225 -11.36 7.75 -3.39
C TRP A 225 -9.89 7.73 -3.80
N LEU A 226 -9.19 6.62 -3.52
CA LEU A 226 -7.77 6.44 -3.78
C LEU A 226 -7.40 6.35 -5.27
N ARG A 227 -8.36 6.18 -6.18
CA ARG A 227 -8.11 6.18 -7.63
C ARG A 227 -7.59 7.53 -8.16
N SER A 228 -7.85 8.64 -7.48
CA SER A 228 -7.39 9.96 -7.91
C SER A 228 -6.21 10.41 -7.03
N LEU A 229 -5.01 10.37 -7.61
CA LEU A 229 -3.78 10.78 -6.92
C LEU A 229 -3.82 12.25 -6.49
N GLU A 230 -4.43 13.13 -7.30
CA GLU A 230 -4.58 14.55 -6.95
C GLU A 230 -5.44 14.74 -5.68
N ARG A 231 -6.56 14.01 -5.56
CA ARG A 231 -7.40 14.05 -4.35
C ARG A 231 -6.63 13.58 -3.13
N VAL A 232 -5.86 12.50 -3.28
CA VAL A 232 -5.03 11.94 -2.20
C VAL A 232 -3.98 12.96 -1.77
N LYS A 233 -3.26 13.56 -2.71
CA LYS A 233 -2.24 14.58 -2.41
C LYS A 233 -2.83 15.85 -1.80
N SER A 234 -3.99 16.29 -2.27
CA SER A 234 -4.69 17.49 -1.76
C SER A 234 -5.21 17.30 -0.34
N SER A 235 -5.74 16.14 -0.01
CA SER A 235 -6.37 15.86 1.29
C SER A 235 -5.40 15.44 2.40
N ARG A 236 -4.10 15.29 2.13
CA ARG A 236 -3.10 14.79 3.11
C ARG A 236 -3.02 15.60 4.40
N PHE A 237 -3.10 16.94 4.32
CA PHE A 237 -3.07 17.80 5.49
C PHE A 237 -4.36 17.70 6.32
N LEU A 238 -5.50 17.51 5.63
CA LEU A 238 -6.76 17.26 6.30
C LEU A 238 -6.74 15.92 7.03
N ALA A 239 -6.18 14.87 6.40
CA ALA A 239 -6.01 13.57 7.03
C ALA A 239 -5.08 13.63 8.25
N ALA A 240 -3.95 14.35 8.15
CA ALA A 240 -3.05 14.55 9.27
C ALA A 240 -3.72 15.32 10.44
N ALA A 241 -4.45 16.38 10.13
CA ALA A 241 -5.20 17.15 11.12
C ALA A 241 -6.31 16.31 11.77
N ALA A 242 -7.03 15.50 10.99
CA ALA A 242 -8.04 14.59 11.51
C ALA A 242 -7.43 13.52 12.42
N ALA A 243 -6.26 12.97 12.07
CA ALA A 243 -5.54 12.02 12.91
C ALA A 243 -5.16 12.62 14.26
N LEU A 244 -4.56 13.82 14.26
CA LEU A 244 -4.20 14.53 15.50
C LEU A 244 -5.43 14.93 16.32
N GLY A 245 -6.50 15.39 15.66
CA GLY A 245 -7.76 15.72 16.32
C GLY A 245 -8.40 14.50 17.00
N LEU A 246 -8.45 13.36 16.34
CA LEU A 246 -8.95 12.10 16.92
C LEU A 246 -8.09 11.63 18.08
N LEU A 247 -6.76 11.76 18.00
CA LEU A 247 -5.87 11.44 19.12
C LEU A 247 -6.09 12.40 20.31
N ALA A 248 -6.26 13.70 20.05
CA ALA A 248 -6.56 14.66 21.10
C ALA A 248 -7.89 14.34 21.80
N VAL A 249 -8.94 14.03 21.03
CA VAL A 249 -10.23 13.57 21.57
C VAL A 249 -10.05 12.30 22.39
N ASN A 250 -9.25 11.35 21.90
CA ASN A 250 -8.96 10.11 22.62
C ASN A 250 -8.27 10.37 23.96
N VAL A 251 -7.22 11.22 23.98
CA VAL A 251 -6.50 11.57 25.21
C VAL A 251 -7.43 12.20 26.27
N VAL A 252 -8.39 13.04 25.85
CA VAL A 252 -9.23 13.85 26.75
C VAL A 252 -10.46 13.07 27.22
N PHE A 253 -11.11 12.31 26.35
CA PHE A 253 -12.46 11.76 26.56
C PHE A 253 -12.51 10.26 26.70
N SER A 254 -11.41 9.50 26.50
CA SER A 254 -11.47 8.05 26.55
C SER A 254 -11.50 7.51 27.98
N GLU A 255 -12.23 6.41 28.11
CA GLU A 255 -12.33 5.64 29.36
C GLU A 255 -11.21 4.60 29.45
N ALA A 256 -10.79 4.32 30.68
CA ALA A 256 -9.78 3.31 30.95
C ALA A 256 -10.41 1.91 30.92
N VAL A 257 -10.02 1.09 29.96
CA VAL A 257 -10.40 -0.32 29.89
C VAL A 257 -9.11 -1.15 29.89
N PHE A 258 -8.97 -2.09 30.82
CA PHE A 258 -7.77 -2.92 31.00
C PHE A 258 -6.45 -2.13 31.14
N GLY A 259 -6.50 -0.93 31.74
CA GLY A 259 -5.32 -0.09 31.98
C GLY A 259 -4.93 0.85 30.83
N ALA A 260 -5.56 0.76 29.68
CA ALA A 260 -5.38 1.70 28.57
C ALA A 260 -6.63 2.59 28.40
N LYS A 261 -6.41 3.90 28.20
CA LYS A 261 -7.47 4.87 27.94
C LYS A 261 -7.68 5.01 26.44
N ASN A 262 -8.29 4.01 25.81
CA ASN A 262 -8.37 3.96 24.35
C ASN A 262 -9.77 3.72 23.79
N TRP A 263 -10.79 3.62 24.64
CA TRP A 263 -12.17 3.42 24.24
C TRP A 263 -13.02 4.66 24.44
N LEU A 264 -13.79 5.03 23.42
CA LEU A 264 -14.84 6.05 23.47
C LEU A 264 -16.20 5.39 23.35
N SER A 265 -17.10 5.73 24.27
CA SER A 265 -18.48 5.27 24.23
C SER A 265 -19.41 6.44 23.88
N ILE A 266 -20.05 6.37 22.70
CA ILE A 266 -20.99 7.38 22.21
C ILE A 266 -22.33 6.71 21.93
N ALA A 267 -23.37 7.11 22.61
CA ALA A 267 -24.73 6.59 22.46
C ALA A 267 -24.83 5.05 22.57
N GLY A 268 -24.02 4.46 23.49
CA GLY A 268 -24.00 3.02 23.73
C GLY A 268 -23.18 2.22 22.71
N VAL A 269 -22.47 2.90 21.79
CA VAL A 269 -21.50 2.28 20.88
C VAL A 269 -20.12 2.64 21.34
N SER A 270 -19.33 1.61 21.70
CA SER A 270 -17.91 1.79 22.03
C SER A 270 -17.06 1.57 20.80
N PHE A 271 -16.13 2.49 20.54
CA PHE A 271 -15.16 2.36 19.47
C PHE A 271 -13.79 2.88 19.92
N GLN A 272 -12.75 2.43 19.25
CA GLN A 272 -11.38 2.83 19.54
C GLN A 272 -10.90 3.82 18.48
N PRO A 273 -10.73 5.12 18.81
CA PRO A 273 -10.31 6.14 17.83
C PRO A 273 -8.96 5.84 17.18
N SER A 274 -8.03 5.20 17.88
CA SER A 274 -6.71 4.82 17.36
C SER A 274 -6.78 3.91 16.13
N GLU A 275 -7.87 3.14 15.94
CA GLU A 275 -8.09 2.34 14.74
C GLU A 275 -8.27 3.22 13.48
N LEU A 276 -9.04 4.30 13.60
CA LEU A 276 -9.20 5.27 12.51
C LEU A 276 -7.92 6.08 12.30
N VAL A 277 -7.23 6.42 13.39
CA VAL A 277 -5.96 7.15 13.31
C VAL A 277 -4.90 6.35 12.58
N LYS A 278 -4.84 5.00 12.71
CA LYS A 278 -3.95 4.14 11.93
C LYS A 278 -4.16 4.34 10.42
N VAL A 279 -5.40 4.31 9.97
CA VAL A 279 -5.74 4.50 8.55
C VAL A 279 -5.32 5.88 8.06
N LEU A 280 -5.64 6.94 8.83
CA LEU A 280 -5.29 8.31 8.49
C LEU A 280 -3.77 8.54 8.50
N TYR A 281 -3.05 7.89 9.40
CA TYR A 281 -1.59 7.95 9.49
C TYR A 281 -0.92 7.33 8.25
N ILE A 282 -1.32 6.10 7.89
CA ILE A 282 -0.83 5.43 6.68
C ILE A 282 -1.16 6.25 5.44
N TYR A 283 -2.40 6.77 5.34
CA TYR A 283 -2.82 7.63 4.26
C TYR A 283 -1.95 8.89 4.13
N THR A 284 -1.71 9.58 5.25
CA THR A 284 -0.86 10.78 5.29
C THR A 284 0.56 10.48 4.85
N GLY A 285 1.14 9.38 5.35
CA GLY A 285 2.48 8.94 4.99
C GLY A 285 2.61 8.61 3.50
N ALA A 286 1.69 7.79 2.98
CA ALA A 286 1.67 7.43 1.56
C ALA A 286 1.43 8.65 0.65
N ALA A 287 0.53 9.56 1.02
CA ALA A 287 0.21 10.77 0.26
C ALA A 287 1.34 11.83 0.26
N THR A 288 2.32 11.68 1.13
CA THR A 288 3.49 12.59 1.21
C THR A 288 4.77 11.97 0.70
N LEU A 289 4.76 10.70 0.30
CA LEU A 289 5.95 9.93 -0.03
C LEU A 289 6.79 10.61 -1.13
N ASP A 290 6.16 11.10 -2.19
CA ASP A 290 6.80 11.83 -3.30
C ASP A 290 7.47 13.15 -2.88
N ARG A 291 7.02 13.76 -1.79
CA ARG A 291 7.54 15.05 -1.30
C ARG A 291 8.50 14.94 -0.11
N LEU A 292 8.72 13.73 0.40
CA LEU A 292 9.68 13.49 1.48
C LEU A 292 11.14 13.68 1.06
N PHE A 293 11.42 13.88 -0.25
CA PHE A 293 12.74 14.26 -0.76
C PHE A 293 13.21 15.64 -0.23
N ALA A 294 12.29 16.56 0.00
CA ALA A 294 12.65 17.81 0.64
C ALA A 294 12.85 17.59 2.15
N ARG A 295 14.03 17.95 2.68
CA ARG A 295 14.37 17.81 4.11
C ARG A 295 13.31 18.39 5.03
N ARG A 296 12.66 19.49 4.64
CA ARG A 296 11.59 20.14 5.42
C ARG A 296 10.37 19.24 5.55
N ASN A 297 9.94 18.58 4.48
CA ASN A 297 8.75 17.72 4.50
C ASN A 297 9.01 16.44 5.30
N LEU A 298 10.21 15.88 5.16
CA LEU A 298 10.64 14.74 5.99
C LEU A 298 10.62 15.09 7.47
N PHE A 299 11.17 16.25 7.84
CA PHE A 299 11.17 16.71 9.23
C PHE A 299 9.74 16.86 9.77
N VAL A 300 8.83 17.47 8.99
CA VAL A 300 7.41 17.60 9.38
C VAL A 300 6.75 16.24 9.58
N PHE A 301 7.05 15.26 8.71
CA PHE A 301 6.52 13.91 8.85
C PHE A 301 7.08 13.18 10.08
N ILE A 302 8.37 13.35 10.38
CA ILE A 302 9.01 12.82 11.60
C ILE A 302 8.32 13.40 12.85
N VAL A 303 8.13 14.72 12.90
CA VAL A 303 7.45 15.41 14.02
C VAL A 303 6.01 14.91 14.17
N PHE A 304 5.26 14.80 13.08
CA PHE A 304 3.91 14.24 13.07
C PHE A 304 3.88 12.82 13.63
N SER A 305 4.79 11.96 13.18
CA SER A 305 4.91 10.58 13.65
C SER A 305 5.26 10.50 15.13
N ALA A 306 6.21 11.33 15.57
CA ALA A 306 6.60 11.40 16.98
C ALA A 306 5.43 11.83 17.88
N ILE A 307 4.65 12.85 17.46
CA ILE A 307 3.46 13.29 18.19
C ILE A 307 2.44 12.14 18.30
N CYS A 308 2.19 11.40 17.20
CA CYS A 308 1.27 10.27 17.24
C CYS A 308 1.73 9.18 18.20
N VAL A 309 3.00 8.78 18.13
CA VAL A 309 3.57 7.73 19.00
C VAL A 309 3.55 8.16 20.48
N ILE A 310 3.93 9.40 20.77
CA ILE A 310 3.91 9.95 22.14
C ILE A 310 2.47 9.99 22.68
N ALA A 311 1.51 10.45 21.88
CA ALA A 311 0.10 10.48 22.29
C ALA A 311 -0.42 9.08 22.62
N LEU A 312 -0.11 8.08 21.79
CA LEU A 312 -0.48 6.69 22.02
C LEU A 312 0.18 6.10 23.29
N ALA A 313 1.44 6.44 23.51
CA ALA A 313 2.14 6.04 24.75
C ALA A 313 1.51 6.64 25.99
N LEU A 314 1.08 7.93 25.94
CA LEU A 314 0.43 8.62 27.05
C LEU A 314 -0.92 8.01 27.43
N ILE A 315 -1.67 7.48 26.45
CA ILE A 315 -2.93 6.76 26.71
C ILE A 315 -2.74 5.29 27.09
N GLY A 316 -1.48 4.79 27.08
CA GLY A 316 -1.15 3.41 27.43
C GLY A 316 -1.40 2.40 26.28
N ASP A 317 -1.64 2.86 25.05
CA ASP A 317 -1.84 2.00 23.89
C ASP A 317 -0.50 1.69 23.19
N PHE A 318 0.36 0.96 23.90
CA PHE A 318 1.69 0.60 23.41
C PHE A 318 1.62 -0.32 22.16
N GLY A 319 0.59 -1.17 22.07
CA GLY A 319 0.41 -2.04 20.92
C GLY A 319 0.23 -1.24 19.62
N THR A 320 -0.64 -0.24 19.65
CA THR A 320 -0.84 0.66 18.51
C THR A 320 0.40 1.55 18.28
N ALA A 321 1.08 2.02 19.32
CA ALA A 321 2.31 2.80 19.19
C ALA A 321 3.41 2.05 18.44
N VAL A 322 3.59 0.73 18.69
CA VAL A 322 4.53 -0.12 17.96
C VAL A 322 4.15 -0.23 16.48
N ILE A 323 2.85 -0.33 16.16
CA ILE A 323 2.38 -0.38 14.76
C ILE A 323 2.70 0.93 14.03
N PHE A 324 2.50 2.09 14.69
CA PHE A 324 2.86 3.40 14.12
C PHE A 324 4.36 3.52 13.88
N PHE A 325 5.17 3.09 14.86
CA PHE A 325 6.62 3.10 14.72
C PHE A 325 7.09 2.18 13.58
N ALA A 326 6.57 0.96 13.50
CA ALA A 326 6.88 0.04 12.40
C ALA A 326 6.46 0.62 11.04
N THR A 327 5.28 1.23 10.95
CA THR A 327 4.80 1.90 9.73
C THR A 327 5.71 3.07 9.34
N PHE A 328 6.16 3.87 10.33
CA PHE A 328 7.14 4.94 10.11
C PHE A 328 8.45 4.39 9.52
N LEU A 329 8.96 3.28 10.07
CA LEU A 329 10.17 2.63 9.57
C LEU A 329 9.99 2.15 8.12
N VAL A 330 8.85 1.52 7.80
CA VAL A 330 8.54 1.07 6.43
C VAL A 330 8.49 2.25 5.46
N ILE A 331 7.76 3.32 5.79
CA ILE A 331 7.67 4.53 4.95
C ILE A 331 9.04 5.17 4.76
N SER A 332 9.84 5.26 5.83
CA SER A 332 11.19 5.81 5.80
C SER A 332 12.14 4.96 4.95
N PHE A 333 11.99 3.63 5.02
CA PHE A 333 12.76 2.69 4.21
C PHE A 333 12.39 2.78 2.73
N MET A 334 11.09 2.76 2.40
CA MET A 334 10.62 2.94 1.02
C MET A 334 11.12 4.24 0.40
N ARG A 335 11.35 5.25 1.26
CA ARG A 335 11.87 6.55 0.85
C ARG A 335 13.38 6.56 0.62
N SER A 336 14.15 5.94 1.51
CA SER A 336 15.62 6.04 1.53
C SER A 336 16.31 4.93 0.72
N GLY A 337 15.64 3.80 0.49
CA GLY A 337 16.23 2.60 -0.11
C GLY A 337 17.38 2.00 0.70
N SER A 338 17.71 2.56 1.88
CA SER A 338 18.87 2.21 2.66
C SER A 338 18.50 1.62 4.02
N PHE A 339 18.98 0.43 4.31
CA PHE A 339 18.86 -0.19 5.63
C PHE A 339 19.56 0.62 6.74
N ALA A 340 20.62 1.38 6.39
CA ALA A 340 21.30 2.24 7.36
C ALA A 340 20.37 3.33 7.93
N THR A 341 19.45 3.85 7.13
CA THR A 341 18.45 4.84 7.58
C THR A 341 17.46 4.23 8.57
N LEU A 342 17.20 2.93 8.43
CA LEU A 342 16.30 2.17 9.31
C LEU A 342 16.91 1.97 10.72
N PHE A 343 18.25 1.91 10.82
CA PHE A 343 18.97 1.80 12.10
C PHE A 343 19.26 3.15 12.76
N LEU A 344 19.13 4.25 12.02
CA LEU A 344 19.36 5.62 12.52
C LEU A 344 18.07 6.35 12.90
N ALA A 345 16.89 5.82 12.53
CA ALA A 345 15.56 6.34 12.87
C ALA A 345 15.05 5.77 14.19
#